data_c6a8e49e984d8fccc2070e2b682cda3d
#
_entry.id   c6a8e49e984d8fccc2070e2b682cda3d
#
_cell.length_a   1.000
_cell.length_b   1.000
_cell.length_c   1.000
_cell.angle_alpha   90.00
_cell.angle_beta   90.00
_cell.angle_gamma   90.00
#
_symmetry.space_group_name_H-M   'P 1'
#
loop_
_entity.id
_entity.type
_entity.pdbx_description
1 polymer ?
#
loop_
_entity_poly.entity_id
_entity_poly.type
_entity_poly.pdbx_seq_one_letter_code
_entity_poly.pdbx_strand_id
1 'polypeptide(L)'
;KRSNAKVDDKIYTFSGIGYSKLGYLSLYSKLKLPNYLKNLSVNQFLKPKMYIYQDIFKHLNITSCMDLSDSLLSTLETISLKSKKKIKLNNLNSVNSKLYKFLKEKKYISLILSSGEEYVPVFTSPKNLLYLNKKKLLIERGIKIICIGSVEKGKGVSLKNFNLGKVKKFDHFKNNY
;
A
#
# COMPACT_ATOMS: atom_id res chain seq x y z
N LYS A 1 4.22 13.43 -9.56
CA LYS A 1 3.88 12.80 -10.86
C LYS A 1 3.88 11.29 -10.73
N ARG A 2 3.02 10.58 -11.50
CA ARG A 2 2.93 9.10 -11.52
C ARG A 2 4.01 8.45 -12.41
N SER A 3 4.82 9.21 -13.13
CA SER A 3 5.58 8.79 -14.32
C SER A 3 7.08 9.07 -14.28
N ASN A 4 7.68 9.16 -13.10
CA ASN A 4 9.09 9.55 -13.00
C ASN A 4 9.93 8.64 -12.10
N ALA A 5 9.45 7.41 -11.85
CA ALA A 5 10.23 6.41 -11.13
C ALA A 5 11.49 6.04 -11.93
N LYS A 6 12.63 5.98 -11.26
CA LYS A 6 13.94 5.67 -11.85
C LYS A 6 14.42 4.30 -11.38
N VAL A 7 15.24 3.66 -12.20
CA VAL A 7 15.94 2.42 -11.78
C VAL A 7 16.71 2.71 -10.49
N ASP A 8 16.75 1.73 -9.59
CA ASP A 8 17.34 1.76 -8.26
C ASP A 8 16.59 2.58 -7.20
N ASP A 9 15.51 3.28 -7.59
CA ASP A 9 14.60 3.86 -6.60
C ASP A 9 14.04 2.77 -5.67
N LYS A 10 13.90 3.11 -4.39
CA LYS A 10 13.10 2.32 -3.43
C LYS A 10 11.64 2.75 -3.51
N ILE A 11 10.74 1.80 -3.25
CA ILE A 11 9.30 2.03 -3.23
C ILE A 11 8.84 2.04 -1.79
N TYR A 12 8.11 3.08 -1.45
CA TYR A 12 7.63 3.34 -0.11
C TYR A 12 6.12 3.52 -0.07
N THR A 13 5.56 3.19 1.08
CA THR A 13 4.19 3.54 1.47
C THR A 13 4.13 3.74 2.98
N PHE A 14 2.95 4.07 3.51
CA PHE A 14 2.74 4.14 4.95
C PHE A 14 2.17 2.81 5.47
N SER A 15 2.42 2.54 6.76
CA SER A 15 1.88 1.35 7.43
C SER A 15 0.36 1.43 7.59
N GLY A 16 -0.26 0.27 7.79
CA GLY A 16 -1.69 0.19 8.11
C GLY A 16 -2.60 -0.15 6.93
N ILE A 17 -2.06 -0.32 5.72
CA ILE A 17 -2.83 -0.79 4.56
C ILE A 17 -3.50 -2.14 4.87
N GLY A 18 -4.71 -2.34 4.36
CA GLY A 18 -5.49 -3.57 4.51
C GLY A 18 -6.68 -3.41 5.44
N TYR A 19 -6.71 -2.39 6.29
CA TYR A 19 -7.84 -2.17 7.18
C TYR A 19 -9.11 -1.75 6.44
N SER A 20 -9.03 -0.87 5.44
CA SER A 20 -10.19 -0.44 4.67
C SER A 20 -10.84 -1.64 3.98
N LYS A 21 -10.08 -2.45 3.25
CA LYS A 21 -10.58 -3.67 2.62
C LYS A 21 -11.19 -4.66 3.62
N LEU A 22 -10.55 -4.83 4.77
CA LEU A 22 -11.03 -5.73 5.81
C LEU A 22 -12.34 -5.21 6.43
N GLY A 23 -12.47 -3.90 6.60
CA GLY A 23 -13.69 -3.23 7.06
C GLY A 23 -14.85 -3.45 6.09
N TYR A 24 -14.61 -3.23 4.79
CA TYR A 24 -15.58 -3.55 3.74
C TYR A 24 -16.04 -5.01 3.81
N LEU A 25 -15.11 -5.96 3.87
CA LEU A 25 -15.43 -7.38 3.94
C LEU A 25 -16.20 -7.74 5.22
N SER A 26 -15.91 -7.07 6.34
CA SER A 26 -16.62 -7.29 7.60
C SER A 26 -18.06 -6.79 7.59
N LEU A 27 -18.35 -5.73 6.84
CA LEU A 27 -19.70 -5.15 6.73
C LEU A 27 -20.55 -5.85 5.68
N TYR A 28 -19.98 -6.17 4.52
CA TYR A 28 -20.72 -6.62 3.34
C TYR A 28 -20.49 -8.10 2.99
N SER A 29 -19.53 -8.75 3.61
CA SER A 29 -19.38 -10.19 3.53
C SER A 29 -19.47 -10.79 4.93
N LYS A 30 -19.87 -12.06 5.06
CA LYS A 30 -20.00 -12.75 6.35
C LYS A 30 -18.66 -13.02 7.05
N LEU A 31 -17.65 -12.14 6.86
CA LEU A 31 -16.32 -12.29 7.48
C LEU A 31 -16.39 -11.95 8.97
N LYS A 32 -16.18 -12.97 9.81
CA LYS A 32 -16.08 -12.78 11.25
C LYS A 32 -14.66 -12.35 11.63
N LEU A 33 -14.56 -11.25 12.35
CA LEU A 33 -13.31 -10.70 12.86
C LEU A 33 -13.35 -10.59 14.39
N PRO A 34 -12.22 -10.70 15.09
CA PRO A 34 -12.12 -10.29 16.49
C PRO A 34 -12.52 -8.81 16.63
N ASN A 35 -13.18 -8.46 17.75
CA ASN A 35 -13.76 -7.13 17.95
C ASN A 35 -12.75 -5.99 17.74
N TYR A 36 -11.52 -6.15 18.22
CA TYR A 36 -10.49 -5.11 18.06
C TYR A 36 -10.11 -4.87 16.58
N LEU A 37 -10.04 -5.93 15.76
CA LEU A 37 -9.77 -5.79 14.33
C LEU A 37 -10.99 -5.25 13.58
N LYS A 38 -12.20 -5.69 13.95
CA LYS A 38 -13.45 -5.21 13.36
C LYS A 38 -13.59 -3.71 13.54
N ASN A 39 -13.43 -3.21 14.79
CA ASN A 39 -13.57 -1.79 15.06
C ASN A 39 -12.55 -0.93 14.32
N LEU A 40 -11.27 -1.33 14.31
CA LEU A 40 -10.22 -0.62 13.56
C LEU A 40 -10.51 -0.59 12.05
N SER A 41 -10.91 -1.75 11.51
CA SER A 41 -11.11 -1.91 10.07
C SER A 41 -12.37 -1.20 9.59
N VAL A 42 -13.47 -1.31 10.32
CA VAL A 42 -14.73 -0.63 9.99
C VAL A 42 -14.55 0.89 10.10
N ASN A 43 -13.88 1.38 11.15
CA ASN A 43 -13.59 2.80 11.27
C ASN A 43 -12.71 3.32 10.13
N GLN A 44 -11.69 2.57 9.71
CA GLN A 44 -10.84 2.97 8.59
C GLN A 44 -11.62 3.01 7.27
N PHE A 45 -12.54 2.07 7.06
CA PHE A 45 -13.37 2.03 5.86
C PHE A 45 -14.40 3.17 5.83
N LEU A 46 -15.13 3.40 6.93
CA LEU A 46 -16.18 4.41 7.00
C LEU A 46 -15.66 5.84 7.16
N LYS A 47 -14.50 5.99 7.79
CA LYS A 47 -13.89 7.29 8.10
C LYS A 47 -12.38 7.22 7.80
N PRO A 48 -11.99 7.14 6.52
CA PRO A 48 -10.58 7.06 6.16
C PRO A 48 -9.82 8.29 6.64
N LYS A 49 -8.67 8.07 7.27
CA LYS A 49 -7.81 9.16 7.72
C LYS A 49 -7.10 9.76 6.52
N MET A 50 -7.43 10.99 6.21
CA MET A 50 -6.68 11.77 5.23
C MET A 50 -5.60 12.58 5.96
N TYR A 51 -4.36 12.40 5.56
CA TYR A 51 -3.23 13.14 6.11
C TYR A 51 -2.78 14.21 5.12
N ILE A 52 -2.45 15.40 5.63
CA ILE A 52 -1.76 16.42 4.84
C ILE A 52 -0.27 16.07 4.86
N TYR A 53 0.23 15.54 3.74
CA TYR A 53 1.60 15.03 3.63
C TYR A 53 2.60 16.09 3.17
N GLN A 54 2.19 17.30 2.87
CA GLN A 54 3.03 18.35 2.27
C GLN A 54 4.31 18.58 3.09
N ASP A 55 4.20 18.67 4.41
CA ASP A 55 5.36 18.91 5.28
C ASP A 55 6.34 17.74 5.31
N ILE A 56 5.82 16.52 5.14
CA ILE A 56 6.65 15.30 5.07
C ILE A 56 7.36 15.26 3.72
N PHE A 57 6.67 15.63 2.63
CA PHE A 57 7.17 15.46 1.27
C PHE A 57 8.11 16.56 0.80
N LYS A 58 8.07 17.76 1.38
CA LYS A 58 8.92 18.90 0.99
C LYS A 58 10.41 18.57 0.94
N HIS A 59 10.87 17.68 1.82
CA HIS A 59 12.28 17.35 1.97
C HIS A 59 12.65 15.96 1.44
N LEU A 60 11.67 15.24 0.85
CA LEU A 60 11.90 13.93 0.27
C LEU A 60 12.17 14.07 -1.22
N ASN A 61 13.24 13.47 -1.68
CA ASN A 61 13.54 13.38 -3.11
C ASN A 61 12.61 12.35 -3.76
N ILE A 62 11.32 12.71 -3.92
CA ILE A 62 10.30 11.83 -4.49
C ILE A 62 10.36 11.93 -6.01
N THR A 63 10.58 10.80 -6.65
CA THR A 63 10.63 10.69 -8.11
C THR A 63 9.25 10.41 -8.70
N SER A 64 8.46 9.52 -8.10
CA SER A 64 7.05 9.32 -8.45
C SER A 64 6.17 9.16 -7.21
N CYS A 65 4.90 9.52 -7.34
CA CYS A 65 3.93 9.38 -6.25
C CYS A 65 2.52 9.23 -6.82
N MET A 66 1.75 8.37 -6.18
CA MET A 66 0.33 8.17 -6.42
C MET A 66 -0.37 7.81 -5.11
N ASP A 67 -1.58 8.27 -4.93
CA ASP A 67 -2.47 7.86 -3.84
C ASP A 67 -2.95 6.42 -4.02
N LEU A 68 -3.28 5.77 -2.92
CA LEU A 68 -3.84 4.43 -2.90
C LEU A 68 -5.37 4.53 -2.77
N SER A 69 -6.05 4.66 -3.92
CA SER A 69 -7.51 4.69 -4.03
C SER A 69 -8.09 3.32 -4.37
N ASP A 70 -7.74 2.75 -5.51
CA ASP A 70 -8.37 1.52 -6.01
C ASP A 70 -7.80 0.25 -5.36
N SER A 71 -6.49 0.04 -5.50
CA SER A 71 -5.76 -1.01 -4.80
C SER A 71 -4.26 -0.77 -4.86
N LEU A 72 -3.51 -1.36 -3.92
CA LEU A 72 -2.06 -1.25 -3.93
C LEU A 72 -1.47 -1.81 -5.24
N LEU A 73 -1.99 -2.94 -5.73
CA LEU A 73 -1.51 -3.54 -6.97
C LEU A 73 -1.77 -2.63 -8.18
N SER A 74 -2.99 -2.07 -8.31
CA SER A 74 -3.33 -1.13 -9.40
C SER A 74 -2.48 0.13 -9.38
N THR A 75 -2.22 0.68 -8.18
CA THR A 75 -1.33 1.83 -7.99
C THR A 75 0.09 1.53 -8.47
N LEU A 76 0.65 0.38 -8.09
CA LEU A 76 1.99 -0.05 -8.49
C LEU A 76 2.07 -0.32 -10.01
N GLU A 77 1.05 -0.96 -10.59
CA GLU A 77 0.97 -1.18 -12.03
C GLU A 77 0.91 0.13 -12.80
N THR A 78 0.16 1.11 -12.29
CA THR A 78 0.08 2.45 -12.88
C THR A 78 1.44 3.16 -12.83
N ILE A 79 2.14 3.15 -11.70
CA ILE A 79 3.49 3.72 -11.59
C ILE A 79 4.45 3.01 -12.55
N SER A 80 4.42 1.68 -12.61
CA SER A 80 5.24 0.88 -13.52
C SER A 80 4.99 1.25 -14.98
N LEU A 81 3.74 1.27 -15.41
CA LEU A 81 3.33 1.59 -16.77
C LEU A 81 3.75 3.00 -17.17
N LYS A 82 3.41 4.00 -16.34
CA LYS A 82 3.69 5.41 -16.63
C LYS A 82 5.18 5.74 -16.56
N SER A 83 5.95 5.05 -15.76
CA SER A 83 7.41 5.22 -15.67
C SER A 83 8.19 4.35 -16.66
N LYS A 84 7.52 3.40 -17.33
CA LYS A 84 8.14 2.38 -18.20
C LYS A 84 9.25 1.60 -17.47
N LYS A 85 8.98 1.25 -16.22
CA LYS A 85 9.92 0.55 -15.33
C LYS A 85 9.23 -0.65 -14.69
N LYS A 86 10.03 -1.65 -14.31
CA LYS A 86 9.57 -2.80 -13.52
C LYS A 86 9.56 -2.45 -12.05
N ILE A 87 8.52 -2.86 -11.36
CA ILE A 87 8.43 -2.82 -9.90
C ILE A 87 8.63 -4.23 -9.36
N LYS A 88 9.64 -4.39 -8.50
CA LYS A 88 9.89 -5.63 -7.78
C LYS A 88 9.53 -5.43 -6.31
N LEU A 89 8.47 -6.10 -5.89
CA LEU A 89 8.06 -6.11 -4.50
C LEU A 89 8.94 -7.06 -3.69
N ASN A 90 9.25 -6.63 -2.48
CA ASN A 90 9.98 -7.41 -1.49
C ASN A 90 8.99 -7.98 -0.45
N ASN A 91 9.36 -7.97 0.81
CA ASN A 91 8.55 -8.44 1.90
C ASN A 91 7.48 -7.40 2.29
N LEU A 92 6.20 -7.76 2.17
CA LEU A 92 5.07 -6.92 2.57
C LEU A 92 4.66 -7.09 4.05
N ASN A 93 5.31 -7.95 4.81
CA ASN A 93 4.90 -8.32 6.17
C ASN A 93 4.88 -7.13 7.15
N SER A 94 5.76 -6.15 6.93
CA SER A 94 5.85 -4.94 7.76
C SER A 94 4.80 -3.88 7.42
N VAL A 95 4.08 -4.01 6.30
CA VAL A 95 3.05 -3.04 5.88
C VAL A 95 1.93 -2.96 6.90
N ASN A 96 1.50 -4.12 7.40
CA ASN A 96 0.55 -4.19 8.51
C ASN A 96 0.85 -5.42 9.38
N SER A 97 1.74 -5.26 10.33
CA SER A 97 2.20 -6.35 11.19
C SER A 97 1.09 -7.00 12.04
N LYS A 98 0.03 -6.25 12.40
CA LYS A 98 -1.12 -6.80 13.11
C LYS A 98 -1.90 -7.76 12.22
N LEU A 99 -2.18 -7.37 10.98
CA LEU A 99 -2.86 -8.25 10.03
C LEU A 99 -1.98 -9.44 9.61
N TYR A 100 -0.67 -9.23 9.47
CA TYR A 100 0.25 -10.32 9.16
C TYR A 100 0.26 -11.41 10.24
N LYS A 101 0.19 -11.04 11.52
CA LYS A 101 0.07 -12.00 12.64
C LYS A 101 -1.28 -12.74 12.66
N PHE A 102 -2.34 -12.10 12.15
CA PHE A 102 -3.68 -12.65 12.17
C PHE A 102 -4.00 -13.55 10.97
N LEU A 103 -3.46 -13.21 9.79
CA LEU A 103 -3.77 -13.90 8.54
C LEU A 103 -2.61 -14.82 8.11
N LYS A 104 -2.95 -15.96 7.49
CA LYS A 104 -1.95 -16.78 6.78
C LYS A 104 -1.33 -15.96 5.64
N GLU A 105 -0.04 -16.14 5.38
CA GLU A 105 0.77 -15.33 4.46
C GLU A 105 0.10 -15.07 3.10
N LYS A 106 -0.36 -16.11 2.40
CA LYS A 106 -1.01 -15.93 1.07
C LYS A 106 -2.27 -15.08 1.13
N LYS A 107 -3.11 -15.25 2.17
CA LYS A 107 -4.33 -14.43 2.39
C LYS A 107 -3.96 -12.99 2.74
N TYR A 108 -2.95 -12.81 3.57
CA TYR A 108 -2.43 -11.50 3.94
C TYR A 108 -1.92 -10.74 2.72
N ILE A 109 -1.04 -11.33 1.91
CA ILE A 109 -0.49 -10.70 0.71
C ILE A 109 -1.61 -10.32 -0.26
N SER A 110 -2.57 -11.23 -0.50
CA SER A 110 -3.72 -10.95 -1.36
C SER A 110 -4.57 -9.79 -0.84
N LEU A 111 -4.82 -9.73 0.47
CA LEU A 111 -5.55 -8.64 1.11
C LEU A 111 -4.83 -7.30 0.91
N ILE A 112 -3.54 -7.23 1.25
CA ILE A 112 -2.74 -5.99 1.13
C ILE A 112 -2.70 -5.50 -0.32
N LEU A 113 -2.47 -6.38 -1.28
CA LEU A 113 -2.38 -6.01 -2.69
C LEU A 113 -3.73 -5.58 -3.28
N SER A 114 -4.84 -6.12 -2.78
CA SER A 114 -6.19 -5.75 -3.22
C SER A 114 -6.85 -4.65 -2.39
N SER A 115 -6.17 -4.13 -1.35
CA SER A 115 -6.73 -3.07 -0.52
C SER A 115 -6.69 -1.73 -1.24
N GLY A 116 -7.83 -1.07 -1.31
CA GLY A 116 -8.04 0.29 -1.76
C GLY A 116 -8.70 1.14 -0.69
N GLU A 117 -9.08 2.38 -1.02
CA GLU A 117 -9.73 3.35 -0.12
C GLU A 117 -8.89 3.63 1.15
N GLU A 118 -7.56 3.51 1.02
CA GLU A 118 -6.63 3.73 2.15
C GLU A 118 -6.12 5.18 2.18
N TYR A 119 -6.16 5.87 1.03
CA TYR A 119 -5.74 7.27 0.84
C TYR A 119 -4.33 7.59 1.37
N VAL A 120 -3.47 6.57 1.41
CA VAL A 120 -2.05 6.74 1.74
C VAL A 120 -1.22 6.83 0.46
N PRO A 121 -0.07 7.54 0.49
CA PRO A 121 0.78 7.66 -0.68
C PRO A 121 1.57 6.38 -0.93
N VAL A 122 1.72 6.02 -2.20
CA VAL A 122 2.72 5.08 -2.70
C VAL A 122 3.71 5.90 -3.53
N PHE A 123 4.97 5.88 -3.18
CA PHE A 123 5.96 6.76 -3.79
C PHE A 123 7.34 6.11 -3.94
N THR A 124 8.14 6.67 -4.84
CA THR A 124 9.51 6.21 -5.11
C THR A 124 10.53 7.28 -4.75
N SER A 125 11.70 6.86 -4.29
CA SER A 125 12.81 7.74 -3.96
C SER A 125 14.15 7.00 -4.08
N PRO A 126 15.23 7.65 -4.57
CA PRO A 126 16.58 7.08 -4.56
C PRO A 126 17.18 7.02 -3.16
N LYS A 127 16.62 7.74 -2.18
CA LYS A 127 17.14 7.81 -0.82
C LYS A 127 16.53 6.72 0.07
N ASN A 128 17.30 6.26 1.06
CA ASN A 128 16.75 5.44 2.13
C ASN A 128 16.00 6.35 3.12
N LEU A 129 14.68 6.22 3.15
CA LEU A 129 13.80 7.08 3.96
C LEU A 129 13.39 6.48 5.30
N LEU A 130 13.85 5.27 5.63
CA LEU A 130 13.43 4.58 6.86
C LEU A 130 13.90 5.29 8.14
N TYR A 131 14.98 6.09 8.08
CA TYR A 131 15.44 6.90 9.19
C TYR A 131 14.41 7.94 9.66
N LEU A 132 13.51 8.35 8.77
CA LEU A 132 12.45 9.31 9.09
C LEU A 132 11.46 8.77 10.12
N ASN A 133 11.35 7.46 10.29
CA ASN A 133 10.48 6.87 11.31
C ASN A 133 10.86 7.24 12.75
N LYS A 134 12.08 7.80 12.95
CA LYS A 134 12.55 8.33 14.24
C LYS A 134 12.20 9.82 14.42
N LYS A 135 11.66 10.50 13.41
CA LYS A 135 11.29 11.90 13.50
C LYS A 135 10.01 12.08 14.30
N LYS A 136 10.04 13.03 15.25
CA LYS A 136 8.92 13.38 16.14
C LYS A 136 7.60 13.57 15.38
N LEU A 137 7.64 14.31 14.28
CA LEU A 137 6.48 14.58 13.42
C LEU A 137 5.76 13.30 12.94
N LEU A 138 6.51 12.26 12.54
CA LEU A 138 5.91 11.00 12.08
C LEU A 138 5.36 10.18 13.26
N ILE A 139 6.06 10.19 14.39
CA ILE A 139 5.65 9.48 15.61
C ILE A 139 4.35 10.07 16.13
N GLU A 140 4.26 11.38 16.28
CA GLU A 140 3.07 12.08 16.77
C GLU A 140 1.85 11.89 15.87
N ARG A 141 2.06 11.79 14.56
CA ARG A 141 0.99 11.51 13.58
C ARG A 141 0.66 10.01 13.46
N GLY A 142 1.38 9.13 14.15
CA GLY A 142 1.22 7.67 14.03
C GLY A 142 1.56 7.12 12.64
N ILE A 143 2.40 7.85 11.88
CA ILE A 143 2.80 7.48 10.53
C ILE A 143 4.11 6.70 10.57
N LYS A 144 4.15 5.57 9.89
CA LYS A 144 5.37 4.79 9.70
C LYS A 144 5.60 4.54 8.21
N ILE A 145 6.76 4.98 7.70
CA ILE A 145 7.20 4.72 6.33
C ILE A 145 7.70 3.28 6.22
N ILE A 146 7.22 2.56 5.22
CA ILE A 146 7.61 1.17 4.94
C ILE A 146 8.18 1.10 3.52
N CYS A 147 9.34 0.49 3.38
CA CYS A 147 9.90 0.13 2.07
C CYS A 147 9.28 -1.20 1.64
N ILE A 148 8.59 -1.20 0.49
CA ILE A 148 7.88 -2.37 -0.02
C ILE A 148 8.52 -2.98 -1.26
N GLY A 149 9.56 -2.35 -1.82
CA GLY A 149 10.21 -2.87 -3.02
C GLY A 149 11.23 -1.91 -3.62
N SER A 150 11.59 -2.20 -4.84
CA SER A 150 12.52 -1.42 -5.66
C SER A 150 12.05 -1.33 -7.11
N VAL A 151 12.60 -0.34 -7.82
CA VAL A 151 12.38 -0.12 -9.25
C VAL A 151 13.54 -0.73 -10.04
N GLU A 152 13.24 -1.56 -11.02
CA GLU A 152 14.22 -2.25 -11.88
C GLU A 152 14.01 -1.89 -13.37
N LYS A 153 14.97 -2.28 -14.20
CA LYS A 153 14.80 -2.25 -15.67
C LYS A 153 13.68 -3.22 -16.07
N GLY A 154 12.89 -2.87 -17.08
CA GLY A 154 11.78 -3.68 -17.59
C GLY A 154 10.42 -3.06 -17.34
N LYS A 155 9.35 -3.86 -17.32
CA LYS A 155 7.96 -3.43 -17.17
C LYS A 155 7.20 -4.38 -16.22
N GLY A 156 6.09 -3.90 -15.68
CA GLY A 156 5.18 -4.68 -14.83
C GLY A 156 5.56 -4.70 -13.35
N VAL A 157 4.81 -5.48 -12.59
CA VAL A 157 4.99 -5.66 -11.15
C VAL A 157 5.30 -7.14 -10.89
N SER A 158 6.20 -7.42 -9.96
CA SER A 158 6.52 -8.79 -9.55
C SER A 158 6.69 -8.90 -8.04
N LEU A 159 6.31 -10.05 -7.49
CA LEU A 159 6.57 -10.45 -6.11
C LEU A 159 7.06 -11.91 -6.14
N LYS A 160 8.21 -12.18 -5.51
CA LYS A 160 8.80 -13.53 -5.48
C LYS A 160 7.81 -14.53 -4.86
N ASN A 161 7.65 -15.69 -5.49
CA ASN A 161 6.81 -16.79 -5.01
C ASN A 161 5.30 -16.46 -4.87
N PHE A 162 4.83 -15.42 -5.54
CA PHE A 162 3.41 -15.05 -5.51
C PHE A 162 2.89 -14.70 -6.90
N ASN A 163 1.79 -15.34 -7.31
CA ASN A 163 1.13 -15.05 -8.60
C ASN A 163 0.18 -13.85 -8.46
N LEU A 164 0.60 -12.70 -8.95
CA LEU A 164 -0.18 -11.46 -8.90
C LEU A 164 -1.49 -11.53 -9.70
N GLY A 165 -1.59 -12.37 -10.73
CA GLY A 165 -2.81 -12.58 -11.50
C GLY A 165 -3.98 -13.17 -10.70
N LYS A 166 -3.69 -13.76 -9.53
CA LYS A 166 -4.73 -14.27 -8.60
C LYS A 166 -5.31 -13.20 -7.67
N VAL A 167 -4.77 -11.99 -7.68
CA VAL A 167 -5.28 -10.88 -6.84
C VAL A 167 -6.52 -10.30 -7.50
N LYS A 168 -7.66 -10.41 -6.84
CA LYS A 168 -8.91 -9.78 -7.28
C LYS A 168 -8.77 -8.25 -7.13
N LYS A 169 -8.74 -7.55 -8.26
CA LYS A 169 -8.77 -6.09 -8.29
C LYS A 169 -10.21 -5.62 -8.27
N PHE A 170 -10.44 -4.45 -7.69
CA PHE A 170 -11.71 -3.77 -7.85
C PHE A 170 -11.81 -3.25 -9.30
N ASP A 171 -12.96 -3.47 -9.92
CA ASP A 171 -13.25 -2.97 -11.27
C ASP A 171 -14.61 -2.27 -11.23
N HIS A 172 -14.61 -0.96 -11.46
CA HIS A 172 -15.83 -0.13 -11.46
C HIS A 172 -16.84 -0.52 -12.54
N PHE A 173 -16.38 -1.19 -13.60
CA PHE A 173 -17.20 -1.54 -14.76
C PHE A 173 -17.64 -3.01 -14.80
N LYS A 174 -17.08 -3.84 -13.93
CA LYS A 174 -17.52 -5.23 -13.77
C LYS A 174 -18.34 -5.35 -12.51
N ASN A 175 -19.67 -5.45 -12.68
CA ASN A 175 -20.59 -5.81 -11.61
C ASN A 175 -20.26 -7.23 -11.12
N ASN A 176 -19.34 -7.34 -10.19
CA ASN A 176 -19.09 -8.55 -9.41
C ASN A 176 -19.66 -8.32 -8.01
N TYR A 177 -21.00 -8.36 -7.92
CA TYR A 177 -21.70 -8.54 -6.66
C TYR A 177 -21.79 -10.02 -6.33
#